data_dd17ead56e1b0753a235cd5ec21184e2
#
_entry.id   dd17ead56e1b0753a235cd5ec21184e2
#
_cell.length_a   1.000
_cell.length_b   1.000
_cell.length_c   1.000
_cell.angle_alpha   90.00
_cell.angle_beta   90.00
_cell.angle_gamma   90.00
#
_symmetry.space_group_name_H-M   'P 1'
#
loop_
_entity.id
_entity.type
_entity.pdbx_description
1 polymer ?
#
loop_
_entity_poly.entity_id
_entity_poly.type
_entity_poly.pdbx_seq_one_letter_code
_entity_poly.pdbx_strand_id
1 'polypeptide(L)'
;MGRGDLSDAEWERLRPLLPVSNGRCGRWRDHRQVIDGILHRVRTGVQWRDLPERFGPWKTVYERHRLCDGTWERLLQQVQAAADADGEIDWDISVDSTIVRAHQHAAGARTGPTSARVKGGRRDGTPGRDAVAEPRRPPGGGGAGGEGLGRSRGGYTSKLHLSADGLCRPLSLVITPGQRADCTQFKLVLEKIRVPRPGLGRPRKKPASLTADKAYSKGPIREYLRRRGIRHTIPEKTDSRAARLRKGARGGRPPAFDEDRYKQRNTVERAINRLKQSRAVATRYDKRGYVFLGTATAAALAIWLRA
;
A
#
# COMPACT_ATOMS: atom_id res chain seq x y z
N MET A 1 21.18 -16.50 13.67
CA MET A 1 20.02 -15.71 13.24
C MET A 1 19.69 -14.68 14.31
N GLY A 2 19.50 -13.42 13.92
CA GLY A 2 19.05 -12.36 14.83
C GLY A 2 17.53 -12.29 14.91
N ARG A 3 17.00 -11.67 15.98
CA ARG A 3 15.55 -11.48 16.13
C ARG A 3 14.98 -10.71 14.94
N GLY A 4 14.09 -11.35 14.17
CA GLY A 4 13.40 -10.76 13.02
C GLY A 4 14.07 -11.03 11.67
N ASP A 5 15.15 -11.78 11.61
CA ASP A 5 15.67 -12.35 10.37
C ASP A 5 14.70 -13.40 9.82
N LEU A 6 14.79 -13.72 8.52
CA LEU A 6 14.00 -14.78 7.90
C LEU A 6 14.40 -16.13 8.45
N SER A 7 13.43 -16.93 8.88
CA SER A 7 13.65 -18.35 9.14
C SER A 7 14.00 -19.09 7.83
N ASP A 8 14.50 -20.32 7.93
CA ASP A 8 14.80 -21.10 6.74
C ASP A 8 13.51 -21.41 5.94
N ALA A 9 12.40 -21.67 6.62
CA ALA A 9 11.11 -21.89 5.98
C ALA A 9 10.60 -20.62 5.26
N GLU A 10 10.71 -19.44 5.88
CA GLU A 10 10.36 -18.17 5.23
C GLU A 10 11.26 -17.89 4.01
N TRP A 11 12.55 -18.21 4.13
CA TRP A 11 13.50 -18.06 3.05
C TRP A 11 13.19 -18.99 1.86
N GLU A 12 12.92 -20.26 2.09
CA GLU A 12 12.59 -21.21 1.03
C GLU A 12 11.30 -20.81 0.26
N ARG A 13 10.35 -20.15 0.92
CA ARG A 13 9.17 -19.58 0.27
C ARG A 13 9.50 -18.38 -0.62
N LEU A 14 10.53 -17.60 -0.28
CA LEU A 14 10.92 -16.40 -1.03
C LEU A 14 11.95 -16.68 -2.13
N ARG A 15 12.89 -17.57 -1.90
CA ARG A 15 14.02 -17.83 -2.80
C ARG A 15 13.63 -18.05 -4.26
N PRO A 16 12.63 -18.87 -4.61
CA PRO A 16 12.26 -19.13 -6.00
C PRO A 16 11.61 -17.90 -6.69
N LEU A 17 11.15 -16.91 -5.93
CA LEU A 17 10.48 -15.73 -6.44
C LEU A 17 11.45 -14.58 -6.75
N LEU A 18 12.70 -14.73 -6.35
CA LEU A 18 13.72 -13.69 -6.50
C LEU A 18 14.35 -13.74 -7.90
N PRO A 19 14.72 -12.58 -8.46
CA PRO A 19 15.39 -12.54 -9.75
C PRO A 19 16.78 -13.19 -9.67
N VAL A 20 17.10 -14.01 -10.66
CA VAL A 20 18.39 -14.73 -10.73
C VAL A 20 19.54 -13.78 -11.15
N SER A 21 19.24 -12.75 -11.94
CA SER A 21 20.23 -11.80 -12.47
C SER A 21 19.66 -10.39 -12.52
N ASN A 22 20.55 -9.41 -12.40
CA ASN A 22 20.23 -7.98 -12.58
C ASN A 22 20.39 -7.49 -14.02
N GLY A 23 20.74 -8.39 -14.95
CA GLY A 23 21.04 -8.03 -16.34
C GLY A 23 22.33 -7.23 -16.53
N ARG A 24 23.16 -7.09 -15.50
CA ARG A 24 24.45 -6.37 -15.52
C ARG A 24 25.59 -7.32 -15.14
N CYS A 25 26.81 -7.00 -15.58
CA CYS A 25 28.01 -7.71 -15.14
C CYS A 25 28.20 -7.55 -13.63
N GLY A 26 28.58 -8.64 -12.95
CA GLY A 26 28.89 -8.67 -11.53
C GLY A 26 27.99 -9.62 -10.72
N ARG A 27 28.58 -10.23 -9.72
CA ARG A 27 27.86 -11.11 -8.80
C ARG A 27 26.95 -10.29 -7.89
N TRP A 28 25.72 -10.72 -7.76
CA TRP A 28 24.87 -10.24 -6.71
C TRP A 28 25.35 -10.74 -5.35
N ARG A 29 25.22 -9.87 -4.33
CA ARG A 29 25.36 -10.32 -2.95
C ARG A 29 24.22 -11.25 -2.61
N ASP A 30 24.45 -12.06 -1.58
CA ASP A 30 23.43 -12.96 -1.06
C ASP A 30 22.10 -12.22 -0.84
N HIS A 31 21.08 -12.70 -1.52
CA HIS A 31 19.74 -12.13 -1.44
C HIS A 31 19.18 -12.19 -0.02
N ARG A 32 19.41 -13.31 0.69
CA ARG A 32 18.92 -13.49 2.06
C ARG A 32 19.53 -12.43 2.98
N GLN A 33 20.84 -12.26 2.93
CA GLN A 33 21.55 -11.26 3.73
C GLN A 33 20.99 -9.84 3.50
N VAL A 34 20.76 -9.47 2.23
CA VAL A 34 20.23 -8.16 1.87
C VAL A 34 18.78 -7.98 2.34
N ILE A 35 17.93 -9.00 2.16
CA ILE A 35 16.53 -8.94 2.59
C ILE A 35 16.44 -8.86 4.11
N ASP A 36 17.23 -9.65 4.83
CA ASP A 36 17.31 -9.59 6.30
C ASP A 36 17.72 -8.20 6.78
N GLY A 37 18.68 -7.56 6.09
CA GLY A 37 19.07 -6.18 6.38
C GLY A 37 17.93 -5.18 6.15
N ILE A 38 17.17 -5.35 5.07
CA ILE A 38 16.01 -4.51 4.80
C ILE A 38 14.92 -4.74 5.87
N LEU A 39 14.60 -5.99 6.20
CA LEU A 39 13.59 -6.32 7.23
C LEU A 39 14.03 -5.85 8.61
N HIS A 40 15.32 -5.95 8.94
CA HIS A 40 15.88 -5.38 10.15
C HIS A 40 15.61 -3.87 10.24
N ARG A 41 15.95 -3.12 9.19
CA ARG A 41 15.69 -1.68 9.12
C ARG A 41 14.21 -1.35 9.18
N VAL A 42 13.37 -2.10 8.48
CA VAL A 42 11.91 -1.92 8.50
C VAL A 42 11.36 -2.08 9.94
N ARG A 43 11.79 -3.12 10.63
CA ARG A 43 11.37 -3.41 12.00
C ARG A 43 11.87 -2.39 13.01
N THR A 44 13.16 -2.04 12.96
CA THR A 44 13.83 -1.23 14.00
C THR A 44 13.77 0.27 13.72
N GLY A 45 13.62 0.67 12.45
CA GLY A 45 13.64 2.07 12.04
C GLY A 45 15.03 2.72 12.09
N VAL A 46 16.12 1.95 12.26
CA VAL A 46 17.49 2.47 12.28
C VAL A 46 17.82 3.22 10.98
N GLN A 47 18.77 4.14 11.06
CA GLN A 47 19.29 4.78 9.88
C GLN A 47 20.02 3.77 8.98
N TRP A 48 19.98 3.95 7.67
CA TRP A 48 20.66 3.02 6.74
C TRP A 48 22.15 2.89 7.04
N ARG A 49 22.79 3.97 7.45
CA ARG A 49 24.24 3.99 7.78
C ARG A 49 24.60 3.21 9.03
N ASP A 50 23.62 3.05 9.94
CA ASP A 50 23.78 2.37 11.22
C ASP A 50 23.31 0.89 11.13
N LEU A 51 23.15 0.40 9.89
CA LEU A 51 22.79 -1.00 9.67
C LEU A 51 23.94 -1.91 10.12
N PRO A 52 23.70 -2.92 10.97
CA PRO A 52 24.71 -3.85 11.42
C PRO A 52 25.51 -4.49 10.27
N GLU A 53 26.82 -4.61 10.42
CA GLU A 53 27.76 -5.11 9.39
C GLU A 53 27.43 -6.52 8.91
N ARG A 54 26.78 -7.35 9.75
CA ARG A 54 26.33 -8.69 9.39
C ARG A 54 25.41 -8.74 8.16
N PHE A 55 24.76 -7.63 7.82
CA PHE A 55 23.92 -7.49 6.62
C PHE A 55 24.69 -7.01 5.40
N GLY A 56 26.01 -6.82 5.53
CA GLY A 56 26.87 -6.29 4.48
C GLY A 56 26.82 -4.75 4.38
N PRO A 57 27.44 -4.15 3.37
CA PRO A 57 27.50 -2.71 3.23
C PRO A 57 26.10 -2.09 3.14
N TRP A 58 25.81 -1.17 4.04
CA TRP A 58 24.50 -0.50 4.12
C TRP A 58 24.07 0.11 2.77
N LYS A 59 25.02 0.63 1.98
CA LYS A 59 24.74 1.22 0.67
C LYS A 59 24.13 0.20 -0.30
N THR A 60 24.63 -1.02 -0.32
CA THR A 60 24.10 -2.11 -1.15
C THR A 60 22.67 -2.45 -0.73
N VAL A 61 22.42 -2.59 0.57
CA VAL A 61 21.10 -2.90 1.12
C VAL A 61 20.11 -1.78 0.79
N TYR A 62 20.53 -0.52 0.98
CA TYR A 62 19.72 0.66 0.67
C TYR A 62 19.39 0.77 -0.82
N GLU A 63 20.37 0.60 -1.70
CA GLU A 63 20.17 0.69 -3.14
C GLU A 63 19.21 -0.40 -3.64
N ARG A 64 19.33 -1.61 -3.13
CA ARG A 64 18.39 -2.71 -3.44
C ARG A 64 16.97 -2.40 -2.99
N HIS A 65 16.80 -1.85 -1.80
CA HIS A 65 15.49 -1.41 -1.32
C HIS A 65 14.94 -0.23 -2.14
N ARG A 66 15.80 0.72 -2.51
CA ARG A 66 15.40 1.94 -3.23
C ARG A 66 15.10 1.73 -4.71
N LEU A 67 15.63 0.70 -5.35
CA LEU A 67 15.45 0.45 -6.79
C LEU A 67 13.97 0.39 -7.20
N CYS A 68 13.09 0.00 -6.28
CA CYS A 68 11.64 0.04 -6.45
C CYS A 68 11.15 -0.35 -7.86
N ASP A 69 11.73 -1.42 -8.37
CA ASP A 69 11.38 -2.02 -9.65
C ASP A 69 10.06 -2.83 -9.60
N GLY A 70 9.28 -2.67 -8.53
CA GLY A 70 8.09 -3.44 -8.23
C GLY A 70 8.36 -4.81 -7.60
N THR A 71 9.61 -5.14 -7.24
CA THR A 71 9.96 -6.44 -6.66
C THR A 71 9.20 -6.72 -5.38
N TRP A 72 9.11 -5.76 -4.44
CA TRP A 72 8.34 -5.97 -3.21
C TRP A 72 6.87 -6.28 -3.45
N GLU A 73 6.26 -5.59 -4.41
CA GLU A 73 4.86 -5.82 -4.77
C GLU A 73 4.68 -7.20 -5.43
N ARG A 74 5.61 -7.60 -6.33
CA ARG A 74 5.59 -8.94 -6.93
C ARG A 74 5.77 -10.04 -5.89
N LEU A 75 6.73 -9.90 -4.96
CA LEU A 75 6.93 -10.88 -3.89
C LEU A 75 5.69 -11.02 -3.02
N LEU A 76 5.09 -9.90 -2.61
CA LEU A 76 3.85 -9.93 -1.82
C LEU A 76 2.72 -10.62 -2.59
N GLN A 77 2.54 -10.31 -3.87
CA GLN A 77 1.52 -10.93 -4.71
C GLN A 77 1.74 -12.44 -4.88
N GLN A 78 2.97 -12.90 -5.02
CA GLN A 78 3.28 -14.32 -5.16
C GLN A 78 3.04 -15.09 -3.86
N VAL A 79 3.40 -14.52 -2.70
CA VAL A 79 3.10 -15.12 -1.39
C VAL A 79 1.58 -15.17 -1.18
N GLN A 80 0.85 -14.12 -1.55
CA GLN A 80 -0.61 -14.12 -1.53
C GLN A 80 -1.20 -15.17 -2.50
N ALA A 81 -0.59 -15.36 -3.67
CA ALA A 81 -1.04 -16.35 -4.65
C ALA A 81 -0.92 -17.78 -4.12
N ALA A 82 0.18 -18.11 -3.41
CA ALA A 82 0.33 -19.39 -2.76
C ALA A 82 -0.74 -19.59 -1.67
N ALA A 83 -0.91 -18.62 -0.79
CA ALA A 83 -1.92 -18.66 0.26
C ALA A 83 -3.37 -18.74 -0.28
N ASP A 84 -3.68 -18.09 -1.43
CA ASP A 84 -5.01 -18.22 -2.08
C ASP A 84 -5.21 -19.62 -2.70
N ALA A 85 -4.15 -20.23 -3.23
CA ALA A 85 -4.19 -21.59 -3.76
C ALA A 85 -4.48 -22.62 -2.67
N ASP A 86 -3.90 -22.42 -1.48
CA ASP A 86 -4.10 -23.26 -0.30
C ASP A 86 -5.42 -22.95 0.44
N GLY A 87 -6.19 -21.96 -0.05
CA GLY A 87 -7.48 -21.56 0.56
C GLY A 87 -7.32 -20.76 1.86
N GLU A 88 -6.13 -20.29 2.17
CA GLU A 88 -5.84 -19.58 3.42
C GLU A 88 -6.30 -18.11 3.44
N ILE A 89 -6.64 -17.53 2.29
CA ILE A 89 -7.12 -16.14 2.27
C ILE A 89 -8.60 -16.06 2.63
N ASP A 90 -8.90 -15.37 3.72
CA ASP A 90 -10.27 -14.98 4.02
C ASP A 90 -10.64 -13.74 3.19
N TRP A 91 -11.53 -13.95 2.21
CA TRP A 91 -11.97 -12.91 1.29
C TRP A 91 -13.10 -12.02 1.82
N ASP A 92 -13.43 -12.12 3.08
CA ASP A 92 -14.23 -11.13 3.80
C ASP A 92 -13.30 -10.01 4.28
N ILE A 93 -13.12 -9.01 3.44
CA ILE A 93 -12.11 -7.98 3.62
C ILE A 93 -12.62 -6.75 4.36
N SER A 94 -11.70 -6.06 5.01
CA SER A 94 -11.95 -4.74 5.60
C SER A 94 -11.02 -3.68 4.99
N VAL A 95 -11.51 -2.45 4.86
CA VAL A 95 -10.75 -1.30 4.31
C VAL A 95 -10.72 -0.17 5.33
N ASP A 96 -9.52 0.36 5.57
CA ASP A 96 -9.34 1.53 6.41
C ASP A 96 -8.04 2.29 6.02
N SER A 97 -7.77 3.37 6.73
CA SER A 97 -6.56 4.16 6.56
C SER A 97 -5.95 4.58 7.90
N THR A 98 -4.67 4.86 7.87
CA THR A 98 -3.98 5.39 9.05
C THR A 98 -3.04 6.52 8.67
N ILE A 99 -2.93 7.50 9.55
CA ILE A 99 -1.97 8.60 9.42
C ILE A 99 -0.61 8.14 9.94
N VAL A 100 0.42 8.48 9.19
CA VAL A 100 1.82 8.25 9.55
C VAL A 100 2.52 9.60 9.60
N ARG A 101 3.13 9.93 10.73
CA ARG A 101 3.92 11.14 10.89
C ARG A 101 5.18 11.07 10.04
N ALA A 102 5.52 12.16 9.37
CA ALA A 102 6.79 12.28 8.66
C ALA A 102 7.83 12.91 9.60
N HIS A 103 8.94 12.20 9.77
CA HIS A 103 10.10 12.77 10.45
C HIS A 103 10.66 13.96 9.65
N GLN A 104 11.38 14.87 10.29
CA GLN A 104 11.98 16.02 9.61
C GLN A 104 12.80 15.65 8.36
N HIS A 105 13.47 14.52 8.35
CA HIS A 105 14.20 14.00 7.19
C HIS A 105 13.28 13.74 5.98
N ALA A 106 12.07 13.26 6.21
CA ALA A 106 11.09 13.03 5.16
C ALA A 106 10.37 14.33 4.76
N ALA A 107 10.15 15.24 5.72
CA ALA A 107 9.50 16.54 5.50
C ALA A 107 10.31 17.43 4.53
N GLY A 108 11.64 17.28 4.49
CA GLY A 108 12.53 17.94 3.53
C GLY A 108 12.56 17.28 2.16
N ALA A 109 11.64 16.39 1.81
CA ALA A 109 11.51 15.88 0.45
C ALA A 109 11.22 17.07 -0.49
N ARG A 110 12.03 17.21 -1.54
CA ARG A 110 11.79 18.22 -2.56
C ARG A 110 10.41 17.96 -3.17
N THR A 111 9.51 18.90 -3.01
CA THR A 111 8.35 19.00 -3.88
C THR A 111 8.92 19.12 -5.29
N GLY A 112 8.56 18.20 -6.20
CA GLY A 112 9.03 18.26 -7.57
C GLY A 112 8.84 19.66 -8.15
N PRO A 113 9.56 20.05 -9.19
CA PRO A 113 9.40 21.36 -9.77
C PRO A 113 7.91 21.56 -10.03
N THR A 114 7.32 22.53 -9.35
CA THR A 114 6.08 23.12 -9.82
C THR A 114 6.35 23.37 -11.28
N SER A 115 5.53 22.78 -12.17
CA SER A 115 5.61 23.05 -13.59
C SER A 115 5.82 24.56 -13.72
N ALA A 116 7.03 24.96 -14.10
CA ALA A 116 7.35 26.36 -14.27
C ALA A 116 6.29 26.86 -15.23
N ARG A 117 5.47 27.78 -14.74
CA ARG A 117 4.49 28.47 -15.54
C ARG A 117 5.31 29.15 -16.63
N VAL A 118 5.41 28.54 -17.80
CA VAL A 118 6.04 29.12 -18.97
C VAL A 118 5.23 30.37 -19.30
N LYS A 119 5.69 31.50 -18.78
CA LYS A 119 5.24 32.79 -19.21
C LYS A 119 5.73 32.97 -20.65
N GLY A 120 4.78 32.92 -21.58
CA GLY A 120 4.92 33.52 -22.91
C GLY A 120 5.95 32.82 -23.82
N GLY A 121 5.54 31.79 -24.52
CA GLY A 121 6.20 31.26 -25.71
C GLY A 121 5.15 31.05 -26.79
N ARG A 122 5.36 31.70 -27.93
CA ARG A 122 4.55 31.67 -29.15
C ARG A 122 4.15 30.25 -29.53
N ARG A 123 2.92 30.08 -29.96
CA ARG A 123 2.42 28.92 -30.68
C ARG A 123 3.04 28.92 -32.08
N ASP A 124 3.89 27.99 -32.36
CA ASP A 124 4.18 27.54 -33.71
C ASP A 124 4.08 26.00 -33.70
N GLY A 125 3.16 25.52 -34.51
CA GLY A 125 2.86 24.10 -34.62
C GLY A 125 3.88 23.36 -35.46
N THR A 126 4.31 22.24 -34.97
CA THR A 126 4.64 21.06 -35.78
C THR A 126 4.71 19.83 -34.82
N PRO A 127 4.04 18.70 -35.09
CA PRO A 127 4.16 17.52 -34.24
C PRO A 127 5.44 16.77 -34.62
N GLY A 128 6.47 16.93 -33.79
CA GLY A 128 7.68 16.12 -33.85
C GLY A 128 7.41 14.72 -33.27
N ARG A 129 7.49 13.71 -34.10
CA ARG A 129 7.68 12.31 -33.71
C ARG A 129 9.06 12.24 -33.00
N ASP A 130 9.04 11.89 -31.72
CA ASP A 130 10.05 11.14 -30.98
C ASP A 130 9.74 11.29 -29.47
N ALA A 131 8.60 10.68 -29.08
CA ALA A 131 8.33 10.47 -27.68
C ALA A 131 9.16 9.28 -27.20
N VAL A 132 10.36 9.54 -26.70
CA VAL A 132 11.09 8.59 -25.88
C VAL A 132 10.18 8.23 -24.70
N ALA A 133 9.76 6.97 -24.64
CA ALA A 133 8.91 6.47 -23.58
C ALA A 133 9.56 6.70 -22.23
N GLU A 134 9.04 7.65 -21.46
CA GLU A 134 9.45 7.81 -20.05
C GLU A 134 9.30 6.46 -19.34
N PRO A 135 10.27 6.06 -18.50
CA PRO A 135 10.18 4.84 -17.74
C PRO A 135 8.89 4.90 -16.90
N ARG A 136 7.99 3.94 -17.11
CA ARG A 136 6.69 3.85 -16.41
C ARG A 136 6.92 3.95 -14.92
N ARG A 137 6.59 5.08 -14.32
CA ARG A 137 6.55 5.28 -12.87
C ARG A 137 5.57 4.27 -12.29
N PRO A 138 5.95 3.52 -11.26
CA PRO A 138 5.02 2.60 -10.61
C PRO A 138 3.79 3.36 -10.13
N PRO A 139 2.57 2.83 -10.31
CA PRO A 139 1.34 3.47 -9.90
C PRO A 139 1.28 3.56 -8.37
N GLY A 140 1.22 4.77 -7.83
CA GLY A 140 1.05 4.99 -6.39
C GLY A 140 1.76 6.19 -5.80
N GLY A 141 2.53 6.88 -6.59
CA GLY A 141 3.14 8.13 -6.17
C GLY A 141 2.41 9.31 -6.79
N GLY A 142 1.38 9.82 -6.17
CA GLY A 142 0.63 10.97 -6.66
C GLY A 142 0.83 12.21 -5.77
N GLY A 143 0.63 13.29 -6.34
CA GLY A 143 0.70 14.61 -5.76
C GLY A 143 1.69 15.47 -6.52
N ALA A 144 1.71 16.77 -6.31
CA ALA A 144 2.68 17.64 -6.94
C ALA A 144 4.07 17.10 -6.65
N GLY A 145 4.30 15.92 -7.18
CA GLY A 145 5.48 15.15 -7.03
C GLY A 145 5.37 13.70 -6.61
N GLY A 146 4.20 13.10 -6.46
CA GLY A 146 4.12 11.66 -6.16
C GLY A 146 4.65 11.22 -4.79
N GLU A 147 4.95 12.15 -3.89
CA GLU A 147 5.65 11.82 -2.64
C GLU A 147 4.70 11.37 -1.51
N GLY A 148 3.39 11.46 -1.70
CA GLY A 148 2.42 11.07 -0.68
C GLY A 148 2.62 11.83 0.65
N LEU A 149 3.15 13.05 0.60
CA LEU A 149 3.43 13.87 1.76
C LEU A 149 2.53 15.10 1.75
N GLY A 150 1.94 15.44 2.89
CA GLY A 150 1.10 16.60 3.03
C GLY A 150 1.10 17.15 4.44
N ARG A 151 0.57 18.36 4.59
CA ARG A 151 0.51 19.05 5.86
C ARG A 151 -0.85 18.82 6.51
N SER A 152 -0.85 18.32 7.73
CA SER A 152 -2.01 18.20 8.60
C SER A 152 -1.84 19.10 9.83
N ARG A 153 -2.83 19.13 10.73
CA ARG A 153 -2.73 19.89 12.00
C ARG A 153 -1.53 19.48 12.83
N GLY A 154 -1.08 18.21 12.73
CA GLY A 154 0.08 17.68 13.43
C GLY A 154 1.41 17.77 12.65
N GLY A 155 1.51 18.62 11.62
CA GLY A 155 2.70 18.77 10.78
C GLY A 155 2.63 17.93 9.50
N TYR A 156 3.81 17.57 8.96
CA TYR A 156 3.87 16.75 7.75
C TYR A 156 3.53 15.29 8.03
N THR A 157 2.62 14.76 7.23
CA THR A 157 2.10 13.40 7.38
C THR A 157 1.86 12.76 6.02
N SER A 158 1.93 11.43 6.02
CA SER A 158 1.39 10.58 4.95
C SER A 158 0.19 9.83 5.49
N LYS A 159 -0.69 9.40 4.60
CA LYS A 159 -1.77 8.50 4.94
C LYS A 159 -1.56 7.18 4.21
N LEU A 160 -1.58 6.09 4.95
CA LEU A 160 -1.53 4.73 4.42
C LEU A 160 -2.94 4.17 4.41
N HIS A 161 -3.46 3.89 3.23
CA HIS A 161 -4.73 3.22 3.02
C HIS A 161 -4.46 1.75 2.72
N LEU A 162 -5.23 0.85 3.29
CA LEU A 162 -5.06 -0.57 3.07
C LEU A 162 -6.39 -1.32 3.03
N SER A 163 -6.35 -2.46 2.38
CA SER A 163 -7.31 -3.54 2.56
C SER A 163 -6.63 -4.69 3.31
N ALA A 164 -7.35 -5.33 4.20
CA ALA A 164 -6.88 -6.52 4.91
C ALA A 164 -7.90 -7.66 4.77
N ASP A 165 -7.41 -8.89 4.78
CA ASP A 165 -8.23 -10.09 4.85
C ASP A 165 -8.80 -10.31 6.27
N GLY A 166 -9.68 -11.29 6.44
CA GLY A 166 -10.26 -11.63 7.74
C GLY A 166 -9.24 -12.09 8.79
N LEU A 167 -8.03 -12.48 8.38
CA LEU A 167 -6.93 -12.89 9.25
C LEU A 167 -5.97 -11.73 9.58
N CYS A 168 -6.37 -10.48 9.33
CA CYS A 168 -5.61 -9.27 9.62
C CYS A 168 -4.30 -9.17 8.82
N ARG A 169 -4.26 -9.68 7.58
CA ARG A 169 -3.10 -9.58 6.68
C ARG A 169 -3.38 -8.55 5.58
N PRO A 170 -2.44 -7.61 5.31
CA PRO A 170 -2.63 -6.60 4.28
C PRO A 170 -2.69 -7.22 2.87
N LEU A 171 -3.76 -6.94 2.09
CA LEU A 171 -3.90 -7.36 0.70
C LEU A 171 -3.40 -6.29 -0.28
N SER A 172 -3.69 -5.03 0.01
CA SER A 172 -3.25 -3.91 -0.83
C SER A 172 -2.90 -2.70 0.02
N LEU A 173 -1.96 -1.88 -0.47
CA LEU A 173 -1.46 -0.69 0.20
C LEU A 173 -1.40 0.48 -0.79
N VAL A 174 -1.83 1.67 -0.34
CA VAL A 174 -1.77 2.92 -1.09
C VAL A 174 -1.34 4.03 -0.16
N ILE A 175 -0.45 4.91 -0.61
CA ILE A 175 -0.06 6.09 0.15
C ILE A 175 -0.61 7.37 -0.49
N THR A 176 -0.98 8.32 0.36
CA THR A 176 -1.41 9.67 -0.06
C THR A 176 -0.90 10.72 0.91
N PRO A 177 -0.97 12.02 0.53
CA PRO A 177 -0.80 13.09 1.51
C PRO A 177 -1.80 12.97 2.65
N GLY A 178 -1.35 13.28 3.89
CA GLY A 178 -2.12 13.04 5.11
C GLY A 178 -3.49 13.72 5.19
N GLN A 179 -3.68 14.85 4.51
CA GLN A 179 -4.96 15.58 4.43
C GLN A 179 -5.97 14.96 3.45
N ARG A 180 -5.55 13.99 2.63
CA ARG A 180 -6.46 13.40 1.63
C ARG A 180 -7.61 12.66 2.31
N ALA A 181 -8.83 12.87 1.80
CA ALA A 181 -10.01 12.19 2.31
C ALA A 181 -10.01 10.69 1.94
N ASP A 182 -10.32 9.82 2.89
CA ASP A 182 -10.23 8.36 2.75
C ASP A 182 -11.14 7.81 1.64
N CYS A 183 -12.35 8.33 1.56
CA CYS A 183 -13.34 7.92 0.56
C CYS A 183 -12.87 8.11 -0.89
N THR A 184 -11.95 9.03 -1.15
CA THR A 184 -11.42 9.27 -2.51
C THR A 184 -10.46 8.18 -2.96
N GLN A 185 -9.87 7.44 -2.03
CA GLN A 185 -8.89 6.39 -2.30
C GLN A 185 -9.49 4.98 -2.30
N PHE A 186 -10.75 4.87 -1.89
CA PHE A 186 -11.44 3.59 -1.74
C PHE A 186 -11.35 2.70 -3.00
N LYS A 187 -11.71 3.27 -4.13
CA LYS A 187 -11.67 2.56 -5.41
C LYS A 187 -10.25 2.10 -5.75
N LEU A 188 -9.25 2.96 -5.57
CA LEU A 188 -7.85 2.66 -5.85
C LEU A 188 -7.32 1.52 -4.97
N VAL A 189 -7.66 1.53 -3.67
CA VAL A 189 -7.29 0.45 -2.73
C VAL A 189 -7.85 -0.89 -3.20
N LEU A 190 -9.14 -0.92 -3.59
CA LEU A 190 -9.77 -2.17 -4.06
C LEU A 190 -9.23 -2.63 -5.42
N GLU A 191 -8.95 -1.72 -6.34
CA GLU A 191 -8.40 -2.06 -7.66
C GLU A 191 -6.96 -2.57 -7.55
N LYS A 192 -6.25 -2.19 -6.50
CA LYS A 192 -4.90 -2.67 -6.20
C LYS A 192 -4.85 -4.09 -5.63
N ILE A 193 -5.98 -4.63 -5.19
CA ILE A 193 -6.07 -6.06 -4.83
C ILE A 193 -5.86 -6.87 -6.11
N ARG A 194 -4.77 -7.60 -6.16
CA ARG A 194 -4.40 -8.41 -7.31
C ARG A 194 -3.61 -9.64 -6.85
N VAL A 195 -4.33 -10.72 -6.61
CA VAL A 195 -3.73 -11.99 -6.21
C VAL A 195 -3.65 -12.88 -7.47
N PRO A 196 -2.44 -13.15 -7.99
CA PRO A 196 -2.26 -14.04 -9.12
C PRO A 196 -2.80 -15.44 -8.81
N ARG A 197 -3.20 -16.17 -9.84
CA ARG A 197 -3.51 -17.60 -9.69
C ARG A 197 -2.29 -18.41 -10.09
N PRO A 198 -2.01 -19.51 -9.40
CA PRO A 198 -1.06 -20.50 -9.90
C PRO A 198 -1.54 -21.01 -11.27
N GLY A 199 -0.69 -20.93 -12.29
CA GLY A 199 -1.05 -21.33 -13.65
C GLY A 199 -1.78 -20.26 -14.47
N LEU A 200 -2.50 -20.71 -15.51
CA LEU A 200 -3.21 -19.84 -16.44
C LEU A 200 -4.50 -19.29 -15.82
N GLY A 201 -4.69 -17.99 -15.91
CA GLY A 201 -5.94 -17.37 -15.47
C GLY A 201 -5.78 -15.91 -15.04
N ARG A 202 -6.93 -15.22 -14.91
CA ARG A 202 -6.95 -13.83 -14.46
C ARG A 202 -6.74 -13.76 -12.95
N PRO A 203 -5.95 -12.80 -12.45
CA PRO A 203 -5.78 -12.57 -11.02
C PRO A 203 -7.11 -12.37 -10.32
N ARG A 204 -7.22 -12.88 -9.09
CA ARG A 204 -8.36 -12.61 -8.23
C ARG A 204 -8.30 -11.18 -7.71
N LYS A 205 -9.38 -10.41 -7.91
CA LYS A 205 -9.50 -8.99 -7.58
C LYS A 205 -10.78 -8.67 -6.81
N LYS A 206 -11.69 -9.64 -6.74
CA LYS A 206 -13.02 -9.43 -6.16
C LYS A 206 -13.09 -10.12 -4.80
N PRO A 207 -13.30 -9.36 -3.70
CA PRO A 207 -13.60 -9.95 -2.40
C PRO A 207 -14.99 -10.58 -2.37
N ALA A 208 -15.20 -11.49 -1.45
CA ALA A 208 -16.51 -12.09 -1.17
C ALA A 208 -17.42 -11.06 -0.50
N SER A 209 -16.90 -10.35 0.47
CA SER A 209 -17.58 -9.23 1.10
C SER A 209 -16.62 -8.15 1.54
N LEU A 210 -17.15 -6.99 1.93
CA LEU A 210 -16.37 -5.83 2.34
C LEU A 210 -17.02 -5.11 3.51
N THR A 211 -16.18 -4.78 4.50
CA THR A 211 -16.53 -3.87 5.59
C THR A 211 -15.67 -2.61 5.56
N ALA A 212 -16.26 -1.46 5.88
CA ALA A 212 -15.53 -0.20 5.99
C ALA A 212 -16.24 0.77 6.93
N ASP A 213 -15.50 1.78 7.43
CA ASP A 213 -16.05 2.80 8.31
C ASP A 213 -17.05 3.72 7.60
N LYS A 214 -17.85 4.43 8.41
CA LYS A 214 -18.79 5.48 7.96
C LYS A 214 -18.15 6.57 7.08
N ALA A 215 -16.83 6.77 7.15
CA ALA A 215 -16.10 7.66 6.25
C ALA A 215 -16.29 7.28 4.77
N TYR A 216 -16.49 5.99 4.49
CA TYR A 216 -16.69 5.42 3.15
C TYR A 216 -18.17 5.35 2.73
N SER A 217 -19.09 5.90 3.49
CA SER A 217 -20.56 5.77 3.29
C SER A 217 -21.12 6.61 2.14
N LYS A 218 -20.31 7.01 1.16
CA LYS A 218 -20.77 7.82 0.02
C LYS A 218 -21.51 6.99 -1.03
N GLY A 219 -22.53 7.59 -1.65
CA GLY A 219 -23.35 6.98 -2.72
C GLY A 219 -22.50 6.33 -3.83
N PRO A 220 -21.54 7.04 -4.45
CA PRO A 220 -20.69 6.49 -5.51
C PRO A 220 -19.88 5.26 -5.10
N ILE A 221 -19.49 5.14 -3.81
CA ILE A 221 -18.79 3.94 -3.30
C ILE A 221 -19.74 2.75 -3.25
N ARG A 222 -20.94 2.93 -2.70
CA ARG A 222 -21.95 1.87 -2.65
C ARG A 222 -22.39 1.42 -4.03
N GLU A 223 -22.51 2.36 -4.96
CA GLU A 223 -22.83 2.06 -6.36
C GLU A 223 -21.70 1.27 -7.04
N TYR A 224 -20.45 1.65 -6.83
CA TYR A 224 -19.29 0.91 -7.33
C TYR A 224 -19.26 -0.52 -6.80
N LEU A 225 -19.54 -0.72 -5.51
CA LEU A 225 -19.58 -2.06 -4.91
C LEU A 225 -20.72 -2.90 -5.46
N ARG A 226 -21.92 -2.31 -5.62
CA ARG A 226 -23.08 -2.98 -6.24
C ARG A 226 -22.80 -3.40 -7.68
N ARG A 227 -22.25 -2.50 -8.50
CA ARG A 227 -21.87 -2.81 -9.90
C ARG A 227 -20.84 -3.94 -9.99
N ARG A 228 -19.95 -4.05 -9.02
CA ARG A 228 -19.00 -5.16 -8.93
C ARG A 228 -19.56 -6.44 -8.30
N GLY A 229 -20.80 -6.41 -7.83
CA GLY A 229 -21.44 -7.53 -7.13
C GLY A 229 -20.70 -7.89 -5.83
N ILE A 230 -20.19 -6.89 -5.08
CA ILE A 230 -19.51 -7.06 -3.80
C ILE A 230 -20.51 -6.77 -2.68
N ARG A 231 -20.78 -7.76 -1.85
CA ARG A 231 -21.56 -7.57 -0.61
C ARG A 231 -20.80 -6.61 0.30
N HIS A 232 -21.47 -5.66 0.91
CA HIS A 232 -20.78 -4.68 1.74
C HIS A 232 -21.58 -4.21 2.93
N THR A 233 -20.90 -4.02 4.04
CA THR A 233 -21.44 -3.45 5.28
C THR A 233 -20.69 -2.18 5.62
N ILE A 234 -21.32 -1.04 5.40
CA ILE A 234 -20.78 0.29 5.68
C ILE A 234 -21.89 1.07 6.42
N PRO A 235 -21.64 1.61 7.63
CA PRO A 235 -22.65 2.38 8.35
C PRO A 235 -23.08 3.62 7.57
N GLU A 236 -24.31 4.05 7.74
CA GLU A 236 -24.78 5.34 7.22
C GLU A 236 -24.30 6.46 8.14
N LYS A 237 -23.82 7.57 7.58
CA LYS A 237 -23.49 8.76 8.36
C LYS A 237 -24.77 9.38 8.95
N THR A 238 -24.67 9.90 10.17
CA THR A 238 -25.79 10.55 10.87
C THR A 238 -26.46 11.64 10.02
N ASP A 239 -25.64 12.50 9.39
CA ASP A 239 -26.15 13.57 8.53
C ASP A 239 -26.88 13.04 7.29
N SER A 240 -26.34 11.97 6.68
CA SER A 240 -26.96 11.31 5.53
C SER A 240 -28.30 10.65 5.91
N ARG A 241 -28.34 10.01 7.08
CA ARG A 241 -29.56 9.43 7.65
C ARG A 241 -30.62 10.51 7.91
N ALA A 242 -30.24 11.61 8.57
CA ALA A 242 -31.11 12.72 8.83
C ALA A 242 -31.65 13.35 7.52
N ALA A 243 -30.80 13.54 6.53
CA ALA A 243 -31.18 14.07 5.22
C ALA A 243 -32.15 13.11 4.49
N ARG A 244 -31.94 11.80 4.58
CA ARG A 244 -32.84 10.79 4.01
C ARG A 244 -34.21 10.82 4.68
N LEU A 245 -34.23 10.86 6.01
CA LEU A 245 -35.47 10.90 6.79
C LEU A 245 -36.29 12.16 6.49
N ARG A 246 -35.66 13.34 6.36
CA ARG A 246 -36.34 14.59 5.98
C ARG A 246 -37.00 14.53 4.61
N LYS A 247 -36.52 13.67 3.70
CA LYS A 247 -37.12 13.50 2.36
C LYS A 247 -38.33 12.57 2.37
N GLY A 248 -38.64 11.92 3.50
CA GLY A 248 -39.74 10.96 3.62
C GLY A 248 -39.65 9.85 2.56
N ALA A 249 -40.74 9.57 1.86
CA ALA A 249 -40.79 8.57 0.80
C ALA A 249 -39.74 8.78 -0.31
N ARG A 250 -39.38 10.03 -0.60
CA ARG A 250 -38.34 10.37 -1.60
C ARG A 250 -36.93 10.11 -1.11
N GLY A 251 -36.72 9.81 0.16
CA GLY A 251 -35.40 9.52 0.76
C GLY A 251 -34.85 8.14 0.40
N GLY A 252 -35.70 7.25 -0.11
CA GLY A 252 -35.36 5.90 -0.51
C GLY A 252 -35.12 4.94 0.66
N ARG A 253 -34.89 3.67 0.33
CA ARG A 253 -34.64 2.59 1.31
C ARG A 253 -33.31 2.82 2.03
N PRO A 254 -33.25 2.62 3.37
CA PRO A 254 -32.01 2.68 4.11
C PRO A 254 -30.99 1.63 3.57
N PRO A 255 -29.69 1.92 3.60
CA PRO A 255 -28.69 0.93 3.27
C PRO A 255 -28.81 -0.28 4.19
N ALA A 256 -28.67 -1.48 3.62
CA ALA A 256 -28.59 -2.70 4.44
C ALA A 256 -27.35 -2.62 5.35
N PHE A 257 -27.52 -2.93 6.60
CA PHE A 257 -26.46 -2.95 7.59
C PHE A 257 -26.54 -4.26 8.39
N ASP A 258 -25.42 -4.97 8.42
CA ASP A 258 -25.23 -6.22 9.14
C ASP A 258 -24.24 -5.93 10.29
N GLU A 259 -24.77 -5.94 11.51
CA GLU A 259 -23.99 -5.56 12.70
C GLU A 259 -22.91 -6.58 13.02
N ASP A 260 -23.18 -7.87 12.89
CA ASP A 260 -22.21 -8.92 13.20
C ASP A 260 -21.04 -8.90 12.21
N ARG A 261 -21.35 -8.69 10.95
CA ARG A 261 -20.32 -8.50 9.93
C ARG A 261 -19.55 -7.20 10.14
N TYR A 262 -20.17 -6.14 10.64
CA TYR A 262 -19.49 -4.89 10.95
C TYR A 262 -18.51 -5.03 12.12
N LYS A 263 -18.80 -5.88 13.11
CA LYS A 263 -17.85 -6.18 14.20
C LYS A 263 -16.52 -6.74 13.67
N GLN A 264 -16.56 -7.49 12.57
CA GLN A 264 -15.36 -8.03 11.90
C GLN A 264 -14.46 -6.93 11.29
N ARG A 265 -14.92 -5.67 11.17
CA ARG A 265 -14.08 -4.54 10.71
C ARG A 265 -12.81 -4.35 11.54
N ASN A 266 -12.81 -4.78 12.78
CA ASN A 266 -11.63 -4.72 13.64
C ASN A 266 -10.39 -5.43 13.05
N THR A 267 -10.59 -6.32 12.06
CA THR A 267 -9.47 -6.98 11.36
C THR A 267 -8.52 -6.00 10.69
N VAL A 268 -9.02 -4.94 10.05
CA VAL A 268 -8.16 -3.94 9.40
C VAL A 268 -7.43 -3.05 10.42
N GLU A 269 -8.05 -2.73 11.56
CA GLU A 269 -7.40 -2.01 12.64
C GLU A 269 -6.23 -2.83 13.23
N ARG A 270 -6.46 -4.13 13.42
CA ARG A 270 -5.40 -5.07 13.85
C ARG A 270 -4.30 -5.20 12.81
N ALA A 271 -4.63 -5.23 11.51
CA ALA A 271 -3.66 -5.21 10.42
C ALA A 271 -2.81 -3.93 10.43
N ILE A 272 -3.42 -2.77 10.67
CA ILE A 272 -2.73 -1.49 10.84
C ILE A 272 -1.77 -1.56 12.03
N ASN A 273 -2.22 -2.09 13.16
CA ASN A 273 -1.38 -2.23 14.35
C ASN A 273 -0.18 -3.16 14.10
N ARG A 274 -0.39 -4.31 13.42
CA ARG A 274 0.70 -5.21 13.01
C ARG A 274 1.71 -4.50 12.10
N LEU A 275 1.25 -3.74 11.12
CA LEU A 275 2.14 -2.95 10.26
C LEU A 275 2.94 -1.91 11.05
N LYS A 276 2.30 -1.20 11.98
CA LYS A 276 2.93 -0.15 12.80
C LYS A 276 3.87 -0.69 13.88
N GLN A 277 3.87 -1.97 14.18
CA GLN A 277 4.93 -2.61 14.96
C GLN A 277 6.30 -2.45 14.27
N SER A 278 6.30 -2.29 12.96
CA SER A 278 7.48 -1.89 12.20
C SER A 278 7.72 -0.39 12.35
N ARG A 279 8.77 0.00 13.08
CA ARG A 279 9.06 1.42 13.40
C ARG A 279 9.20 2.30 12.16
N ALA A 280 9.76 1.74 11.07
CA ALA A 280 9.90 2.47 9.81
C ALA A 280 8.56 2.71 9.09
N VAL A 281 7.51 1.97 9.43
CA VAL A 281 6.13 2.20 8.96
C VAL A 281 5.40 3.14 9.91
N ALA A 282 5.60 3.01 11.22
CA ALA A 282 4.96 3.86 12.23
C ALA A 282 5.35 5.34 12.11
N THR A 283 6.62 5.61 11.72
CA THR A 283 7.14 6.94 11.43
C THR A 283 7.85 6.91 10.08
N ARG A 284 7.45 7.81 9.19
CA ARG A 284 8.04 7.90 7.86
C ARG A 284 9.36 8.68 7.91
N TYR A 285 10.47 8.00 7.69
CA TYR A 285 11.80 8.58 7.50
C TYR A 285 12.15 8.75 6.01
N ASP A 286 11.53 7.96 5.13
CA ASP A 286 11.85 7.93 3.71
C ASP A 286 11.33 9.18 3.01
N LYS A 287 12.24 9.93 2.36
CA LYS A 287 11.91 11.14 1.60
C LYS A 287 10.96 10.83 0.46
N ARG A 288 11.27 9.78 -0.31
CA ARG A 288 10.48 9.40 -1.50
C ARG A 288 9.27 8.56 -1.12
N GLY A 289 8.12 8.92 -1.66
CA GLY A 289 6.86 8.20 -1.42
C GLY A 289 6.92 6.74 -1.84
N TYR A 290 7.52 6.47 -3.00
CA TYR A 290 7.66 5.10 -3.48
C TYR A 290 8.57 4.23 -2.59
N VAL A 291 9.63 4.83 -1.99
CA VAL A 291 10.49 4.11 -1.03
C VAL A 291 9.71 3.79 0.23
N PHE A 292 8.92 4.75 0.75
CA PHE A 292 8.05 4.51 1.90
C PHE A 292 6.98 3.45 1.62
N LEU A 293 6.40 3.45 0.42
CA LEU A 293 5.48 2.38 0.02
C LEU A 293 6.19 1.02 -0.03
N GLY A 294 7.42 0.98 -0.55
CA GLY A 294 8.27 -0.22 -0.51
C GLY A 294 8.53 -0.71 0.91
N THR A 295 8.82 0.22 1.85
CA THR A 295 8.97 -0.08 3.29
C THR A 295 7.69 -0.71 3.88
N ALA A 296 6.53 -0.13 3.59
CA ALA A 296 5.24 -0.65 4.05
C ALA A 296 4.91 -2.02 3.41
N THR A 297 5.26 -2.21 2.13
CA THR A 297 5.06 -3.48 1.42
C THR A 297 5.98 -4.58 1.95
N ALA A 298 7.24 -4.25 2.27
CA ALA A 298 8.16 -5.20 2.92
C ALA A 298 7.66 -5.62 4.31
N ALA A 299 7.08 -4.68 5.09
CA ALA A 299 6.44 -5.02 6.35
C ALA A 299 5.22 -5.93 6.16
N ALA A 300 4.39 -5.65 5.15
CA ALA A 300 3.25 -6.51 4.82
C ALA A 300 3.70 -7.91 4.38
N LEU A 301 4.74 -8.02 3.57
CA LEU A 301 5.33 -9.29 3.17
C LEU A 301 5.79 -10.10 4.41
N ALA A 302 6.49 -9.45 5.36
CA ALA A 302 6.90 -10.10 6.60
C ALA A 302 5.70 -10.61 7.43
N ILE A 303 4.56 -9.89 7.41
CA ILE A 303 3.32 -10.34 8.06
C ILE A 303 2.80 -11.62 7.37
N TRP A 304 2.79 -11.68 6.05
CA TRP A 304 2.33 -12.83 5.28
C TRP A 304 3.22 -14.07 5.42
N LEU A 305 4.52 -13.87 5.55
CA LEU A 305 5.47 -14.97 5.74
C LEU A 305 5.36 -15.61 7.14
N ARG A 306 4.87 -14.84 8.13
CA ARG A 306 4.78 -15.22 9.55
C ARG A 306 3.35 -15.50 10.03
N ALA A 307 2.43 -15.56 9.10
CA ALA A 307 1.02 -15.88 9.38
C ALA A 307 0.80 -17.37 9.40
#